data_0cf409f0cde9ae98b8e2d96ac9460b8f
#
_entry.id   0cf409f0cde9ae98b8e2d96ac9460b8f
#
_cell.length_a   1.000
_cell.length_b   1.000
_cell.length_c   1.000
_cell.angle_alpha   90.00
_cell.angle_beta   90.00
_cell.angle_gamma   90.00
#
_symmetry.space_group_name_H-M   'P 1'
#
loop_
_entity.id
_entity.type
_entity.pdbx_description
1 polymer ?
#
loop_
_entity_poly.entity_id
_entity_poly.type
_entity_poly.pdbx_seq_one_letter_code
_entity_poly.pdbx_strand_id
1 'polypeptide(L)'
;LPIIETKANDISAYIPTNVISITDGQIFLETDLFNSGVRPAINVGRSVSRVGGDAQIKAMKKVAGGLKLALSQYRDLEAFASFASDLDAVSRAQLDRGARLVELLKQPQYSPLPVERQVVSVWAGTNGYLDDVPVGDVRRFESEFFDYLQRSHDGVYASIRETGELTDDTATVLKDAIEEFRRGFEIGGGEMLVSPEPEEQVEATDEEDIDRETVVRRPPPPPPAQA
;
A
#
# COMPACT_ATOMS: atom_id res chain seq x y z
N LEU A 1 -3.22 -11.90 -28.08
CA LEU A 1 -3.79 -12.54 -26.89
C LEU A 1 -5.06 -13.28 -27.28
N PRO A 2 -5.12 -14.62 -27.19
CA PRO A 2 -6.37 -15.37 -27.36
C PRO A 2 -7.29 -15.11 -26.16
N ILE A 3 -8.57 -14.93 -26.44
CA ILE A 3 -9.61 -14.78 -25.42
C ILE A 3 -10.49 -16.02 -25.47
N ILE A 4 -10.64 -16.68 -24.34
CA ILE A 4 -11.42 -17.91 -24.20
C ILE A 4 -12.56 -17.67 -23.22
N GLU A 5 -13.78 -17.91 -23.68
CA GLU A 5 -14.95 -17.90 -22.81
C GLU A 5 -15.05 -19.22 -22.07
N THR A 6 -15.32 -19.15 -20.76
CA THR A 6 -15.63 -20.33 -19.94
C THR A 6 -17.13 -20.37 -19.63
N LYS A 7 -17.74 -21.54 -19.73
CA LYS A 7 -19.13 -21.74 -19.31
C LYS A 7 -19.17 -22.01 -17.81
N ALA A 8 -20.01 -21.29 -17.09
CA ALA A 8 -20.18 -21.42 -15.64
C ALA A 8 -18.83 -21.31 -14.85
N ASN A 9 -17.88 -20.50 -15.34
CA ASN A 9 -16.53 -20.37 -14.78
C ASN A 9 -15.72 -21.69 -14.77
N ASP A 10 -16.10 -22.70 -15.56
CA ASP A 10 -15.40 -23.98 -15.63
C ASP A 10 -14.14 -23.86 -16.49
N ILE A 11 -13.01 -23.69 -15.84
CA ILE A 11 -11.68 -23.67 -16.45
C ILE A 11 -11.10 -25.06 -16.69
N SER A 12 -11.72 -26.12 -16.15
CA SER A 12 -11.27 -27.50 -16.30
C SER A 12 -11.78 -28.15 -17.60
N ALA A 13 -12.66 -27.45 -18.32
CA ALA A 13 -13.16 -27.88 -19.61
C ALA A 13 -12.03 -28.06 -20.65
N TYR A 14 -12.27 -28.82 -21.68
CA TYR A 14 -11.25 -29.22 -22.67
C TYR A 14 -10.56 -28.04 -23.37
N ILE A 15 -11.31 -27.04 -23.83
CA ILE A 15 -10.73 -25.87 -24.53
C ILE A 15 -9.87 -24.99 -23.60
N PRO A 16 -10.37 -24.53 -22.44
CA PRO A 16 -9.55 -23.75 -21.50
C PRO A 16 -8.25 -24.48 -21.09
N THR A 17 -8.37 -25.78 -20.76
CA THR A 17 -7.22 -26.57 -20.32
C THR A 17 -6.14 -26.66 -21.39
N ASN A 18 -6.54 -26.93 -22.66
CA ASN A 18 -5.58 -26.98 -23.76
C ASN A 18 -4.92 -25.63 -24.01
N VAL A 19 -5.67 -24.52 -23.99
CA VAL A 19 -5.10 -23.19 -24.22
C VAL A 19 -4.12 -22.81 -23.11
N ILE A 20 -4.45 -23.08 -21.85
CA ILE A 20 -3.53 -22.86 -20.70
C ILE A 20 -2.23 -23.66 -20.88
N SER A 21 -2.31 -24.88 -21.40
CA SER A 21 -1.13 -25.76 -21.57
C SER A 21 -0.17 -25.29 -22.66
N ILE A 22 -0.67 -24.65 -23.71
CA ILE A 22 0.12 -24.20 -24.88
C ILE A 22 0.55 -22.75 -24.84
N THR A 23 0.00 -21.94 -23.91
CA THR A 23 0.35 -20.52 -23.75
C THR A 23 1.30 -20.30 -22.58
N ASP A 24 2.01 -19.15 -22.56
CA ASP A 24 2.97 -18.80 -21.52
C ASP A 24 2.33 -18.18 -20.26
N GLY A 25 1.07 -18.43 -20.08
CA GLY A 25 0.34 -17.97 -18.91
C GLY A 25 -1.11 -17.64 -19.24
N GLN A 26 -1.84 -17.23 -18.23
CA GLN A 26 -3.25 -16.86 -18.35
C GLN A 26 -3.63 -15.76 -17.39
N ILE A 27 -4.57 -14.93 -17.80
CA ILE A 27 -5.24 -13.93 -16.97
C ILE A 27 -6.67 -14.41 -16.75
N PHE A 28 -7.03 -14.65 -15.48
CA PHE A 28 -8.40 -15.04 -15.11
C PHE A 28 -9.23 -13.79 -14.82
N LEU A 29 -10.35 -13.67 -15.56
CA LEU A 29 -11.40 -12.70 -15.28
C LEU A 29 -12.54 -13.43 -14.57
N GLU A 30 -12.98 -12.92 -13.43
CA GLU A 30 -14.00 -13.53 -12.60
C GLU A 30 -15.25 -12.66 -12.50
N THR A 31 -16.41 -13.26 -12.69
CA THR A 31 -17.72 -12.59 -12.64
C THR A 31 -17.99 -12.00 -11.25
N ASP A 32 -17.60 -12.69 -10.20
CA ASP A 32 -17.81 -12.23 -8.82
C ASP A 32 -17.01 -10.95 -8.50
N LEU A 33 -15.76 -10.86 -9.00
CA LEU A 33 -14.96 -9.64 -8.90
C LEU A 33 -15.60 -8.49 -9.69
N PHE A 34 -16.12 -8.78 -10.89
CA PHE A 34 -16.80 -7.76 -11.70
C PHE A 34 -18.05 -7.22 -10.99
N ASN A 35 -18.87 -8.10 -10.43
CA ASN A 35 -20.10 -7.76 -9.73
C ASN A 35 -19.82 -7.01 -8.40
N SER A 36 -18.71 -7.30 -7.73
CA SER A 36 -18.26 -6.57 -6.53
C SER A 36 -17.61 -5.21 -6.84
N GLY A 37 -17.55 -4.83 -8.13
CA GLY A 37 -17.01 -3.52 -8.54
C GLY A 37 -15.49 -3.49 -8.72
N VAL A 38 -14.82 -4.63 -8.68
CA VAL A 38 -13.39 -4.74 -9.01
C VAL A 38 -13.23 -4.76 -10.53
N ARG A 39 -12.70 -3.69 -11.10
CA ARG A 39 -12.51 -3.54 -12.56
C ARG A 39 -11.13 -2.98 -12.86
N PRO A 40 -10.30 -3.70 -13.67
CA PRO A 40 -10.58 -4.99 -14.32
C PRO A 40 -10.78 -6.13 -13.32
N ALA A 41 -11.66 -7.08 -13.66
CA ALA A 41 -12.05 -8.19 -12.78
C ALA A 41 -11.00 -9.33 -12.79
N ILE A 42 -9.73 -8.97 -12.64
CA ILE A 42 -8.58 -9.88 -12.72
C ILE A 42 -8.35 -10.55 -11.37
N ASN A 43 -8.39 -11.87 -11.36
CA ASN A 43 -7.92 -12.64 -10.21
C ASN A 43 -6.40 -12.77 -10.24
N VAL A 44 -5.70 -11.90 -9.48
CA VAL A 44 -4.22 -11.85 -9.43
C VAL A 44 -3.64 -13.14 -8.84
N GLY A 45 -4.30 -13.76 -7.88
CA GLY A 45 -3.83 -15.00 -7.24
C GLY A 45 -3.80 -16.18 -8.19
N ARG A 46 -4.82 -16.34 -9.03
CA ARG A 46 -4.98 -17.44 -10.00
C ARG A 46 -4.27 -17.18 -11.33
N SER A 47 -4.08 -15.92 -11.68
CA SER A 47 -3.39 -15.53 -12.91
C SER A 47 -1.89 -15.84 -12.82
N VAL A 48 -1.36 -16.41 -13.90
CA VAL A 48 0.04 -16.84 -13.96
C VAL A 48 0.68 -16.34 -15.24
N SER A 49 1.95 -15.92 -15.15
CA SER A 49 2.81 -15.69 -16.29
C SER A 49 4.08 -16.54 -16.14
N ARG A 50 4.41 -17.35 -17.15
CA ARG A 50 5.65 -18.15 -17.16
C ARG A 50 6.87 -17.28 -17.43
N VAL A 51 6.71 -16.19 -18.16
CA VAL A 51 7.77 -15.18 -18.38
C VAL A 51 8.00 -14.40 -17.08
N GLY A 52 6.91 -14.06 -16.39
CA GLY A 52 6.93 -13.47 -15.07
C GLY A 52 7.75 -12.19 -14.98
N GLY A 53 8.59 -12.13 -13.97
CA GLY A 53 9.43 -10.96 -13.68
C GLY A 53 10.46 -10.62 -14.76
N ASP A 54 10.78 -11.52 -15.67
CA ASP A 54 11.77 -11.25 -16.74
C ASP A 54 11.23 -10.29 -17.80
N ALA A 55 9.91 -10.16 -17.90
CA ALA A 55 9.27 -9.14 -18.75
C ALA A 55 9.15 -7.76 -18.09
N GLN A 56 9.46 -7.65 -16.79
CA GLN A 56 9.33 -6.41 -16.02
C GLN A 56 10.64 -5.64 -15.99
N ILE A 57 10.55 -4.30 -16.02
CA ILE A 57 11.69 -3.47 -15.66
C ILE A 57 12.09 -3.71 -14.19
N LYS A 58 13.35 -3.45 -13.84
CA LYS A 58 13.86 -3.74 -12.49
C LYS A 58 13.09 -3.00 -11.39
N ALA A 59 12.67 -1.76 -11.65
CA ALA A 59 11.84 -0.99 -10.72
C ALA A 59 10.51 -1.71 -10.41
N MET A 60 9.79 -2.17 -11.44
CA MET A 60 8.54 -2.91 -11.26
C MET A 60 8.77 -4.24 -10.52
N LYS A 61 9.81 -4.98 -10.89
CA LYS A 61 10.18 -6.25 -10.23
C LYS A 61 10.45 -6.05 -8.72
N LYS A 62 11.11 -4.92 -8.36
CA LYS A 62 11.41 -4.56 -6.96
C LYS A 62 10.14 -4.30 -6.15
N VAL A 63 9.16 -3.58 -6.70
CA VAL A 63 7.95 -3.15 -5.97
C VAL A 63 6.81 -4.17 -6.02
N ALA A 64 6.65 -4.90 -7.12
CA ALA A 64 5.54 -5.83 -7.31
C ALA A 64 5.69 -7.17 -6.57
N GLY A 65 6.91 -7.49 -6.09
CA GLY A 65 7.19 -8.78 -5.44
C GLY A 65 6.31 -9.06 -4.23
N GLY A 66 6.04 -8.05 -3.41
CA GLY A 66 5.17 -8.14 -2.24
C GLY A 66 3.66 -8.08 -2.54
N LEU A 67 3.28 -7.51 -3.69
CA LEU A 67 1.88 -7.21 -4.00
C LEU A 67 1.03 -8.49 -4.12
N LYS A 68 1.52 -9.48 -4.85
CA LYS A 68 0.81 -10.75 -5.05
C LYS A 68 0.57 -11.48 -3.73
N LEU A 69 1.57 -11.48 -2.85
CA LEU A 69 1.47 -12.08 -1.52
C LEU A 69 0.44 -11.34 -0.66
N ALA A 70 0.51 -10.01 -0.62
CA ALA A 70 -0.42 -9.18 0.15
C ALA A 70 -1.88 -9.38 -0.32
N LEU A 71 -2.12 -9.45 -1.63
CA LEU A 71 -3.46 -9.71 -2.18
C LEU A 71 -3.96 -11.14 -1.93
N SER A 72 -3.06 -12.13 -1.90
CA SER A 72 -3.42 -13.51 -1.54
C SER A 72 -3.85 -13.58 -0.07
N GLN A 73 -3.03 -13.00 0.82
CA GLN A 73 -3.35 -12.93 2.26
C GLN A 73 -4.66 -12.17 2.52
N TYR A 74 -4.88 -11.06 1.83
CA TYR A 74 -6.14 -10.32 1.92
C TYR A 74 -7.35 -11.20 1.60
N ARG A 75 -7.31 -11.97 0.51
CA ARG A 75 -8.43 -12.83 0.10
C ARG A 75 -8.70 -13.95 1.09
N ASP A 76 -7.63 -14.56 1.62
CA ASP A 76 -7.76 -15.60 2.63
C ASP A 76 -8.39 -15.03 3.91
N LEU A 77 -7.96 -13.84 4.33
CA LEU A 77 -8.51 -13.13 5.48
C LEU A 77 -9.94 -12.63 5.23
N GLU A 78 -10.26 -12.11 4.04
CA GLU A 78 -11.60 -11.65 3.68
C GLU A 78 -12.62 -12.79 3.75
N ALA A 79 -12.26 -13.96 3.21
CA ALA A 79 -13.08 -15.15 3.31
C ALA A 79 -13.27 -15.59 4.76
N PHE A 80 -12.23 -15.51 5.59
CA PHE A 80 -12.30 -15.87 6.99
C PHE A 80 -13.05 -14.84 7.85
N ALA A 81 -12.87 -13.54 7.59
CA ALA A 81 -13.51 -12.44 8.30
C ALA A 81 -15.05 -12.48 8.21
N SER A 82 -15.59 -13.07 7.13
CA SER A 82 -17.04 -13.24 6.98
C SER A 82 -17.65 -14.22 8.01
N PHE A 83 -16.82 -15.07 8.62
CA PHE A 83 -17.24 -16.08 9.60
C PHE A 83 -16.73 -15.83 11.03
N ALA A 84 -15.70 -15.01 11.21
CA ALA A 84 -15.07 -14.74 12.50
C ALA A 84 -15.46 -13.36 13.04
N SER A 85 -16.03 -13.31 14.25
CA SER A 85 -16.41 -12.07 14.91
C SER A 85 -15.22 -11.27 15.46
N ASP A 86 -14.09 -11.93 15.74
CA ASP A 86 -12.92 -11.32 16.36
C ASP A 86 -11.65 -11.64 15.57
N LEU A 87 -11.18 -10.65 14.81
CA LEU A 87 -9.85 -10.65 14.21
C LEU A 87 -8.87 -9.98 15.17
N ASP A 88 -7.67 -10.55 15.29
CA ASP A 88 -6.56 -9.88 15.97
C ASP A 88 -6.12 -8.60 15.22
N ALA A 89 -5.39 -7.72 15.91
CA ALA A 89 -5.01 -6.42 15.38
C ALA A 89 -4.13 -6.53 14.10
N VAL A 90 -3.28 -7.57 14.00
CA VAL A 90 -2.40 -7.78 12.85
C VAL A 90 -3.20 -8.20 11.64
N SER A 91 -4.11 -9.18 11.81
CA SER A 91 -4.99 -9.65 10.75
C SER A 91 -5.92 -8.53 10.26
N ARG A 92 -6.40 -7.67 11.15
CA ARG A 92 -7.21 -6.50 10.79
C ARG A 92 -6.40 -5.52 9.95
N ALA A 93 -5.18 -5.17 10.36
CA ALA A 93 -4.30 -4.28 9.60
C ALA A 93 -3.98 -4.83 8.20
N GLN A 94 -3.78 -6.15 8.08
CA GLN A 94 -3.58 -6.80 6.78
C GLN A 94 -4.83 -6.74 5.90
N LEU A 95 -6.01 -6.93 6.48
CA LEU A 95 -7.28 -6.80 5.77
C LEU A 95 -7.49 -5.37 5.27
N ASP A 96 -7.26 -4.39 6.13
CA ASP A 96 -7.40 -2.97 5.81
C ASP A 96 -6.44 -2.54 4.71
N ARG A 97 -5.18 -2.96 4.76
CA ARG A 97 -4.19 -2.73 3.71
C ARG A 97 -4.58 -3.41 2.40
N GLY A 98 -5.03 -4.67 2.47
CA GLY A 98 -5.46 -5.41 1.30
C GLY A 98 -6.64 -4.76 0.58
N ALA A 99 -7.63 -4.25 1.31
CA ALA A 99 -8.76 -3.50 0.76
C ALA A 99 -8.29 -2.27 -0.04
N ARG A 100 -7.31 -1.52 0.48
CA ARG A 100 -6.72 -0.37 -0.20
C ARG A 100 -5.92 -0.76 -1.43
N LEU A 101 -5.19 -1.87 -1.37
CA LEU A 101 -4.48 -2.40 -2.54
C LEU A 101 -5.45 -2.84 -3.64
N VAL A 102 -6.58 -3.45 -3.29
CA VAL A 102 -7.63 -3.78 -4.27
C VAL A 102 -8.20 -2.52 -4.90
N GLU A 103 -8.47 -1.48 -4.10
CA GLU A 103 -8.98 -0.20 -4.61
C GLU A 103 -7.97 0.49 -5.54
N LEU A 104 -6.68 0.49 -5.15
CA LEU A 104 -5.58 1.04 -5.94
C LEU A 104 -5.45 0.38 -7.32
N LEU A 105 -5.69 -0.92 -7.40
CA LEU A 105 -5.59 -1.69 -8.65
C LEU A 105 -6.81 -1.55 -9.57
N LYS A 106 -7.88 -0.91 -9.13
CA LYS A 106 -9.01 -0.59 -10.03
C LYS A 106 -8.57 0.44 -11.04
N GLN A 107 -8.97 0.26 -12.28
CA GLN A 107 -8.55 1.10 -13.39
C GLN A 107 -9.75 1.42 -14.31
N PRO A 108 -9.94 2.67 -14.72
CA PRO A 108 -10.95 3.03 -15.72
C PRO A 108 -10.67 2.36 -17.07
N GLN A 109 -11.71 2.12 -17.83
CA GLN A 109 -11.59 1.57 -19.18
C GLN A 109 -10.80 2.54 -20.08
N TYR A 110 -9.93 2.02 -20.92
CA TYR A 110 -9.10 2.79 -21.87
C TYR A 110 -8.16 3.84 -21.23
N SER A 111 -7.78 3.64 -19.98
CA SER A 111 -6.89 4.55 -19.24
C SER A 111 -5.62 3.84 -18.77
N PRO A 112 -4.73 3.45 -19.69
CA PRO A 112 -3.47 2.79 -19.30
C PRO A 112 -2.55 3.77 -18.56
N LEU A 113 -1.91 3.32 -17.49
CA LEU A 113 -0.92 4.08 -16.76
C LEU A 113 0.48 3.81 -17.34
N PRO A 114 1.32 4.84 -17.52
CA PRO A 114 2.74 4.68 -17.79
C PRO A 114 3.43 3.86 -16.69
N VAL A 115 4.47 3.11 -17.06
CA VAL A 115 5.14 2.17 -16.14
C VAL A 115 5.73 2.86 -14.90
N GLU A 116 6.26 4.06 -15.05
CA GLU A 116 6.80 4.86 -13.95
C GLU A 116 5.71 5.23 -12.93
N ARG A 117 4.50 5.56 -13.37
CA ARG A 117 3.37 5.81 -12.49
C ARG A 117 2.89 4.53 -11.81
N GLN A 118 2.87 3.40 -12.55
CA GLN A 118 2.54 2.09 -11.95
C GLN A 118 3.53 1.71 -10.84
N VAL A 119 4.83 1.94 -11.06
CA VAL A 119 5.88 1.69 -10.06
C VAL A 119 5.63 2.52 -8.79
N VAL A 120 5.37 3.81 -8.95
CA VAL A 120 5.09 4.73 -7.82
C VAL A 120 3.83 4.32 -7.07
N SER A 121 2.75 4.00 -7.77
CA SER A 121 1.48 3.56 -7.18
C SER A 121 1.66 2.28 -6.37
N VAL A 122 2.24 1.24 -6.97
CA VAL A 122 2.47 -0.04 -6.28
C VAL A 122 3.44 0.13 -5.11
N TRP A 123 4.48 0.97 -5.26
CA TRP A 123 5.41 1.26 -4.19
C TRP A 123 4.71 1.93 -3.00
N ALA A 124 3.88 2.92 -3.24
CA ALA A 124 3.12 3.60 -2.18
C ALA A 124 2.20 2.62 -1.43
N GLY A 125 1.46 1.79 -2.16
CA GLY A 125 0.55 0.82 -1.56
C GLY A 125 1.26 -0.28 -0.76
N THR A 126 2.36 -0.83 -1.29
CA THR A 126 3.08 -1.93 -0.63
C THR A 126 3.91 -1.49 0.57
N ASN A 127 4.34 -0.22 0.61
CA ASN A 127 5.09 0.34 1.74
C ASN A 127 4.20 0.96 2.84
N GLY A 128 2.87 0.86 2.73
CA GLY A 128 1.96 1.26 3.79
C GLY A 128 1.60 2.75 3.82
N TYR A 129 1.98 3.53 2.81
CA TYR A 129 1.65 4.96 2.75
C TYR A 129 0.15 5.25 2.56
N LEU A 130 -0.63 4.21 2.24
CA LEU A 130 -2.07 4.30 2.09
C LEU A 130 -2.84 3.78 3.33
N ASP A 131 -2.15 3.28 4.36
CA ASP A 131 -2.82 2.59 5.47
C ASP A 131 -3.80 3.47 6.25
N ASP A 132 -3.56 4.78 6.32
CA ASP A 132 -4.43 5.75 6.98
C ASP A 132 -5.45 6.39 6.01
N VAL A 133 -5.29 6.19 4.70
CA VAL A 133 -6.21 6.75 3.69
C VAL A 133 -7.52 5.96 3.70
N PRO A 134 -8.70 6.61 3.82
CA PRO A 134 -9.98 5.93 3.65
C PRO A 134 -10.07 5.25 2.28
N VAL A 135 -10.64 4.03 2.22
CA VAL A 135 -10.71 3.25 0.97
C VAL A 135 -11.36 4.05 -0.17
N GLY A 136 -12.39 4.84 0.14
CA GLY A 136 -13.07 5.71 -0.87
C GLY A 136 -12.20 6.82 -1.44
N ASP A 137 -11.16 7.24 -0.71
CA ASP A 137 -10.25 8.33 -1.12
C ASP A 137 -8.97 7.82 -1.80
N VAL A 138 -8.69 6.51 -1.80
CA VAL A 138 -7.46 5.93 -2.37
C VAL A 138 -7.22 6.37 -3.82
N ARG A 139 -8.27 6.34 -4.65
CA ARG A 139 -8.18 6.74 -6.06
C ARG A 139 -7.91 8.22 -6.24
N ARG A 140 -8.52 9.06 -5.42
CA ARG A 140 -8.28 10.50 -5.41
C ARG A 140 -6.88 10.81 -4.93
N PHE A 141 -6.43 10.17 -3.84
CA PHE A 141 -5.07 10.27 -3.33
C PHE A 141 -4.04 9.91 -4.41
N GLU A 142 -4.22 8.79 -5.09
CA GLU A 142 -3.32 8.35 -6.18
C GLU A 142 -3.23 9.42 -7.29
N SER A 143 -4.37 9.89 -7.77
CA SER A 143 -4.43 10.89 -8.85
C SER A 143 -3.77 12.21 -8.45
N GLU A 144 -4.09 12.74 -7.27
CA GLU A 144 -3.53 14.00 -6.78
C GLU A 144 -2.02 13.86 -6.47
N PHE A 145 -1.59 12.69 -5.97
CA PHE A 145 -0.16 12.40 -5.75
C PHE A 145 0.61 12.33 -7.06
N PHE A 146 0.05 11.73 -8.11
CA PHE A 146 0.69 11.76 -9.43
C PHE A 146 0.88 13.19 -9.95
N ASP A 147 -0.13 14.03 -9.77
CA ASP A 147 -0.07 15.43 -10.20
C ASP A 147 0.91 16.25 -9.34
N TYR A 148 1.00 15.96 -8.06
CA TYR A 148 1.98 16.56 -7.17
C TYR A 148 3.41 16.19 -7.58
N LEU A 149 3.69 14.90 -7.80
CA LEU A 149 5.01 14.45 -8.27
C LEU A 149 5.38 15.06 -9.63
N GLN A 150 4.43 15.13 -10.54
CA GLN A 150 4.67 15.71 -11.87
C GLN A 150 5.08 17.18 -11.78
N ARG A 151 4.53 17.94 -10.83
CA ARG A 151 4.81 19.37 -10.67
C ARG A 151 6.06 19.65 -9.86
N SER A 152 6.29 18.89 -8.81
CA SER A 152 7.32 19.21 -7.82
C SER A 152 8.53 18.26 -7.86
N HIS A 153 8.35 17.04 -8.36
CA HIS A 153 9.36 15.97 -8.33
C HIS A 153 9.40 15.13 -9.61
N ASP A 154 9.23 15.76 -10.79
CA ASP A 154 9.23 15.05 -12.09
C ASP A 154 10.51 14.23 -12.34
N GLY A 155 11.61 14.59 -11.69
CA GLY A 155 12.84 13.81 -11.70
C GLY A 155 12.69 12.35 -11.26
N VAL A 156 11.69 12.03 -10.41
CA VAL A 156 11.38 10.64 -10.01
C VAL A 156 10.90 9.84 -11.22
N TYR A 157 9.96 10.39 -11.98
CA TYR A 157 9.46 9.73 -13.20
C TYR A 157 10.53 9.63 -14.28
N ALA A 158 11.31 10.71 -14.49
CA ALA A 158 12.40 10.72 -15.45
C ALA A 158 13.43 9.64 -15.12
N SER A 159 13.87 9.54 -13.86
CA SER A 159 14.81 8.53 -13.40
C SER A 159 14.33 7.11 -13.68
N ILE A 160 13.07 6.78 -13.32
CA ILE A 160 12.51 5.45 -13.54
C ILE A 160 12.38 5.14 -15.04
N ARG A 161 12.00 6.13 -15.85
CA ARG A 161 11.82 5.96 -17.30
C ARG A 161 13.14 5.73 -18.01
N GLU A 162 14.19 6.44 -17.62
CA GLU A 162 15.51 6.38 -18.26
C GLU A 162 16.31 5.15 -17.83
N THR A 163 16.30 4.83 -16.53
CA THR A 163 17.11 3.75 -15.97
C THR A 163 16.40 2.40 -15.93
N GLY A 164 15.06 2.39 -15.89
CA GLY A 164 14.25 1.21 -15.60
C GLY A 164 14.39 0.72 -14.15
N GLU A 165 15.03 1.51 -13.28
CA GLU A 165 15.32 1.14 -11.91
C GLU A 165 14.72 2.14 -10.91
N LEU A 166 14.36 1.65 -9.72
CA LEU A 166 14.08 2.47 -8.55
C LEU A 166 15.31 2.46 -7.66
N THR A 167 16.22 3.44 -7.90
CA THR A 167 17.44 3.60 -7.11
C THR A 167 17.11 4.02 -5.67
N ASP A 168 18.04 3.84 -4.75
CA ASP A 168 17.82 4.20 -3.35
C ASP A 168 17.68 5.73 -3.18
N ASP A 169 18.39 6.51 -4.00
CA ASP A 169 18.25 7.98 -4.03
C ASP A 169 16.84 8.37 -4.51
N THR A 170 16.37 7.77 -5.61
CA THR A 170 15.01 8.03 -6.11
C THR A 170 13.94 7.57 -5.12
N ALA A 171 14.16 6.45 -4.43
CA ALA A 171 13.25 5.95 -3.40
C ALA A 171 13.20 6.89 -2.18
N THR A 172 14.33 7.51 -1.81
CA THR A 172 14.39 8.49 -0.72
C THR A 172 13.61 9.75 -1.09
N VAL A 173 13.85 10.31 -2.28
CA VAL A 173 13.07 11.47 -2.78
C VAL A 173 11.58 11.15 -2.84
N LEU A 174 11.21 9.95 -3.30
CA LEU A 174 9.81 9.52 -3.38
C LEU A 174 9.18 9.39 -1.99
N LYS A 175 9.95 8.92 -1.00
CA LYS A 175 9.51 8.84 0.40
C LYS A 175 9.23 10.23 0.97
N ASP A 176 10.17 11.15 0.83
CA ASP A 176 10.02 12.51 1.35
C ASP A 176 8.82 13.22 0.68
N ALA A 177 8.69 13.03 -0.63
CA ALA A 177 7.59 13.61 -1.41
C ALA A 177 6.21 13.08 -0.98
N ILE A 178 6.07 11.78 -0.70
CA ILE A 178 4.77 11.23 -0.26
C ILE A 178 4.44 11.63 1.17
N GLU A 179 5.44 11.73 2.05
CA GLU A 179 5.24 12.20 3.42
C GLU A 179 4.83 13.68 3.45
N GLU A 180 5.43 14.52 2.60
CA GLU A 180 5.03 15.91 2.44
C GLU A 180 3.60 16.02 1.88
N PHE A 181 3.30 15.27 0.82
CA PHE A 181 1.97 15.27 0.21
C PHE A 181 0.88 14.83 1.20
N ARG A 182 1.13 13.80 2.02
CA ARG A 182 0.17 13.32 3.03
C ARG A 182 -0.21 14.37 4.06
N ARG A 183 0.70 15.27 4.43
CA ARG A 183 0.41 16.37 5.38
C ARG A 183 -0.57 17.40 4.81
N GLY A 184 -0.59 17.55 3.50
CA GLY A 184 -1.49 18.46 2.80
C GLY A 184 -2.76 17.81 2.25
N PHE A 185 -2.93 16.48 2.40
CA PHE A 185 -4.06 15.77 1.82
C PHE A 185 -5.27 15.81 2.77
N GLU A 186 -6.38 16.36 2.28
CA GLU A 186 -7.67 16.38 2.97
C GLU A 186 -8.47 15.12 2.64
N ILE A 187 -8.91 14.38 3.66
CA ILE A 187 -9.81 13.23 3.48
C ILE A 187 -11.26 13.68 3.29
N GLY A 188 -12.12 12.78 2.79
CA GLY A 188 -13.52 13.07 2.58
C GLY A 188 -14.21 13.52 3.86
N GLY A 189 -14.50 14.82 3.97
CA GLY A 189 -15.05 15.47 5.17
C GLY A 189 -14.30 16.74 5.58
N GLY A 190 -13.19 17.05 4.90
CA GLY A 190 -12.39 18.26 5.16
C GLY A 190 -11.40 18.11 6.33
N GLU A 191 -11.18 16.89 6.79
CA GLU A 191 -10.14 16.60 7.77
C GLU A 191 -8.81 16.32 7.08
N MET A 192 -7.70 16.78 7.68
CA MET A 192 -6.37 16.46 7.17
C MET A 192 -6.02 15.01 7.48
N LEU A 193 -5.44 14.30 6.51
CA LEU A 193 -5.01 12.91 6.67
C LEU A 193 -4.02 12.75 7.83
N VAL A 194 -3.11 13.71 7.96
CA VAL A 194 -2.16 13.81 9.07
C VAL A 194 -2.54 15.06 9.85
N SER A 195 -3.09 14.91 11.05
CA SER A 195 -3.31 16.05 11.94
C SER A 195 -1.98 16.76 12.20
N PRO A 196 -1.91 18.08 12.05
CA PRO A 196 -0.72 18.79 12.50
C PRO A 196 -0.51 18.46 13.99
N GLU A 197 0.71 18.02 14.36
CA GLU A 197 1.06 17.90 15.77
C GLU A 197 0.72 19.25 16.42
N PRO A 198 0.01 19.26 17.57
CA PRO A 198 -0.18 20.51 18.29
C PRO A 198 1.22 21.07 18.53
N GLU A 199 1.50 22.27 18.00
CA GLU A 199 2.71 23.00 18.38
C GLU A 199 2.69 23.00 19.91
N GLU A 200 3.63 22.27 20.53
CA GLU A 200 3.88 22.44 21.96
C GLU A 200 4.18 23.92 22.12
N GLN A 201 3.16 24.65 22.60
CA GLN A 201 3.38 25.96 23.17
C GLN A 201 4.31 25.71 24.32
N VAL A 202 5.61 25.88 24.08
CA VAL A 202 6.59 26.01 25.12
C VAL A 202 6.19 27.32 25.81
N GLU A 203 5.30 27.20 26.79
CA GLU A 203 5.07 28.29 27.73
C GLU A 203 6.45 28.61 28.29
N ALA A 204 6.95 29.80 27.93
CA ALA A 204 8.16 30.33 28.53
C ALA A 204 7.88 30.40 30.03
N THR A 205 8.42 29.44 30.77
CA THR A 205 8.38 29.46 32.22
C THR A 205 9.26 30.65 32.61
N ASP A 206 8.63 31.69 33.14
CA ASP A 206 9.33 32.82 33.68
C ASP A 206 10.36 32.32 34.69
N GLU A 207 11.63 32.76 34.56
CA GLU A 207 12.76 32.32 35.37
C GLU A 207 12.59 32.64 36.87
N GLU A 208 11.52 33.28 37.31
CA GLU A 208 11.26 33.72 38.68
C GLU A 208 10.60 32.67 39.59
N ASP A 209 10.09 31.54 39.03
CA ASP A 209 9.37 30.51 39.80
C ASP A 209 10.17 29.19 40.01
N ILE A 210 11.50 29.26 39.96
CA ILE A 210 12.34 28.14 40.39
C ILE A 210 12.51 28.18 41.91
N ASP A 211 11.53 27.67 42.59
CA ASP A 211 11.65 27.40 44.02
C ASP A 211 12.69 26.29 44.25
N ARG A 212 13.82 26.63 44.84
CA ARG A 212 14.93 25.69 45.11
C ARG A 212 14.51 24.75 46.25
N GLU A 213 13.73 23.72 45.96
CA GLU A 213 13.52 22.64 46.90
C GLU A 213 14.84 21.92 47.19
N THR A 214 15.30 22.05 48.40
CA THR A 214 16.51 21.41 48.90
C THR A 214 16.30 19.90 48.91
N VAL A 215 17.02 19.19 48.04
CA VAL A 215 16.99 17.71 47.99
C VAL A 215 17.58 17.17 49.28
N VAL A 216 16.75 16.78 50.23
CA VAL A 216 17.13 16.04 51.43
C VAL A 216 17.49 14.61 51.02
N ARG A 217 18.80 14.32 50.99
CA ARG A 217 19.30 12.96 50.76
C ARG A 217 18.90 12.06 51.93
N ARG A 218 18.04 11.06 51.69
CA ARG A 218 17.81 10.00 52.69
C ARG A 218 19.11 9.23 52.94
N PRO A 219 19.44 8.95 54.21
CA PRO A 219 20.60 8.11 54.55
C PRO A 219 20.34 6.65 54.09
N PRO A 220 21.40 5.92 53.72
CA PRO A 220 21.25 4.54 53.30
C PRO A 220 20.74 3.65 54.42
N PRO A 221 20.01 2.56 54.10
CA PRO A 221 19.50 1.62 55.11
C PRO A 221 20.66 0.88 55.79
N PRO A 222 20.49 0.50 57.07
CA PRO A 222 21.52 -0.22 57.82
C PRO A 222 21.75 -1.64 57.22
N PRO A 223 22.99 -2.17 57.37
CA PRO A 223 23.30 -3.51 56.87
C PRO A 223 22.51 -4.59 57.60
N PRO A 224 22.20 -5.74 56.97
CA PRO A 224 21.48 -6.83 57.61
C PRO A 224 22.31 -7.42 58.75
N ALA A 225 21.66 -7.72 59.86
CA ALA A 225 22.25 -8.39 61.02
C ALA A 225 22.71 -9.80 60.62
N GLN A 226 24.00 -10.07 60.89
CA GLN A 226 24.55 -11.44 60.74
C GLN A 226 24.02 -12.30 61.91
N ALA A 227 23.37 -13.39 61.54
CA ALA A 227 23.07 -14.53 62.37
C ALA A 227 23.92 -15.72 61.95
#